data_7d5d98fa9e43ee974a4cf19802d50976
#
_entry.id   7d5d98fa9e43ee974a4cf19802d50976
#
_cell.length_a   1.000
_cell.length_b   1.000
_cell.length_c   1.000
_cell.angle_alpha   90.00
_cell.angle_beta   90.00
_cell.angle_gamma   90.00
#
_symmetry.space_group_name_H-M   'P 1'
#
loop_
_entity.id
_entity.type
_entity.pdbx_description
1 polymer ?
#
loop_
_entity_poly.entity_id
_entity_poly.type
_entity_poly.pdbx_seq_one_letter_code
_entity_poly.pdbx_strand_id
1 'polypeptide(L)'
;MWNNEWKKGEDYPKWGDTDVYKKTIAGGYLLQDETPREAYTRVAKTVARRLYKPEMADTFFQYIWNGWLCLASPVLSNTGTDRGLPISCFGIDVADSIQDIGQKNLEMMLLAKHGGGVGIGINQIRPAGAKITGNGTVSYTHLRAHETRIH
;
A
#
# COMPACT_ATOMS: atom_id res chain seq x y z
N MET A 1 -16.14 5.62 -13.70
CA MET A 1 -17.42 6.13 -13.11
C MET A 1 -18.29 4.92 -12.86
N TRP A 2 -18.87 4.73 -11.64
CA TRP A 2 -19.70 3.57 -11.36
C TRP A 2 -20.86 3.49 -12.36
N ASN A 3 -21.02 2.31 -12.98
CA ASN A 3 -22.09 2.05 -13.92
C ASN A 3 -23.27 1.40 -13.15
N ASN A 4 -24.45 2.02 -13.22
CA ASN A 4 -25.69 1.50 -12.61
C ASN A 4 -26.17 0.17 -13.24
N GLU A 5 -25.48 -0.33 -14.27
CA GLU A 5 -25.85 -1.54 -15.01
C GLU A 5 -25.31 -2.84 -14.40
N TRP A 6 -24.44 -2.75 -13.37
CA TRP A 6 -23.92 -3.96 -12.73
C TRP A 6 -25.01 -4.79 -12.06
N LYS A 7 -25.00 -6.09 -12.34
CA LYS A 7 -25.99 -7.04 -11.85
C LYS A 7 -25.52 -7.73 -10.57
N LYS A 8 -26.37 -7.67 -9.55
CA LYS A 8 -26.15 -8.31 -8.25
C LYS A 8 -25.98 -9.82 -8.40
N GLY A 9 -24.90 -10.36 -7.82
CA GLY A 9 -24.56 -11.78 -7.89
C GLY A 9 -23.90 -12.22 -9.18
N GLU A 10 -23.91 -11.39 -10.23
CA GLU A 10 -23.21 -11.60 -11.50
C GLU A 10 -21.94 -10.76 -11.56
N ASP A 11 -22.05 -9.44 -11.51
CA ASP A 11 -20.93 -8.51 -11.64
C ASP A 11 -20.29 -8.13 -10.29
N TYR A 12 -21.06 -8.21 -9.21
CA TYR A 12 -20.60 -7.98 -7.85
C TYR A 12 -21.25 -8.96 -6.85
N PRO A 13 -20.59 -9.24 -5.69
CA PRO A 13 -21.11 -10.20 -4.73
C PRO A 13 -22.37 -9.67 -4.02
N LYS A 14 -23.23 -10.58 -3.57
CA LYS A 14 -24.50 -10.23 -2.89
C LYS A 14 -24.30 -9.37 -1.65
N TRP A 15 -23.21 -9.56 -0.90
CA TRP A 15 -22.88 -8.77 0.28
C TRP A 15 -22.43 -7.34 -0.07
N GLY A 16 -21.97 -7.10 -1.30
CA GLY A 16 -21.59 -5.78 -1.84
C GLY A 16 -22.77 -4.94 -2.34
N ASP A 17 -24.02 -5.31 -2.04
CA ASP A 17 -25.19 -4.57 -2.50
C ASP A 17 -25.48 -3.32 -1.67
N THR A 18 -24.51 -2.44 -1.62
CA THR A 18 -24.61 -1.13 -0.98
C THR A 18 -24.00 -0.05 -1.88
N ASP A 19 -24.56 1.16 -1.81
CA ASP A 19 -23.99 2.30 -2.55
C ASP A 19 -22.55 2.61 -2.13
N VAL A 20 -22.23 2.40 -0.85
CA VAL A 20 -20.87 2.60 -0.33
C VAL A 20 -19.89 1.66 -1.03
N TYR A 21 -20.20 0.37 -1.06
CA TYR A 21 -19.35 -0.61 -1.75
C TYR A 21 -19.17 -0.25 -3.23
N LYS A 22 -20.27 -0.01 -3.93
CA LYS A 22 -20.27 0.25 -5.39
C LYS A 22 -19.46 1.50 -5.73
N LYS A 23 -19.65 2.60 -4.99
CA LYS A 23 -18.88 3.84 -5.16
C LYS A 23 -17.42 3.65 -4.81
N THR A 24 -17.11 2.94 -3.73
CA THR A 24 -15.74 2.71 -3.28
C THR A 24 -14.98 1.87 -4.29
N ILE A 25 -15.52 0.74 -4.71
CA ILE A 25 -14.82 -0.17 -5.63
C ILE A 25 -14.60 0.47 -7.01
N ALA A 26 -15.57 1.23 -7.51
CA ALA A 26 -15.43 1.98 -8.76
C ALA A 26 -14.46 3.17 -8.64
N GLY A 27 -14.22 3.66 -7.43
CA GLY A 27 -13.43 4.87 -7.15
C GLY A 27 -11.91 4.72 -7.30
N GLY A 28 -11.41 3.59 -7.82
CA GLY A 28 -9.96 3.42 -8.07
C GLY A 28 -9.44 2.00 -7.96
N TYR A 29 -10.28 1.03 -7.61
CA TYR A 29 -9.86 -0.37 -7.47
C TYR A 29 -9.93 -1.16 -8.78
N LEU A 30 -10.80 -0.74 -9.70
CA LEU A 30 -11.03 -1.40 -10.97
C LEU A 30 -10.12 -0.84 -12.07
N LEU A 31 -9.87 -1.64 -13.08
CA LEU A 31 -9.35 -1.18 -14.36
C LEU A 31 -10.46 -0.50 -15.15
N GLN A 32 -10.12 0.14 -16.27
CA GLN A 32 -11.13 0.69 -17.17
C GLN A 32 -12.05 -0.43 -17.65
N ASP A 33 -13.34 -0.20 -17.56
CA ASP A 33 -14.42 -1.13 -17.98
C ASP A 33 -14.44 -2.48 -17.25
N GLU A 34 -13.66 -2.63 -16.16
CA GLU A 34 -13.62 -3.85 -15.34
C GLU A 34 -14.79 -3.89 -14.35
N THR A 35 -15.45 -5.03 -14.24
CA THR A 35 -16.43 -5.30 -13.19
C THR A 35 -15.73 -5.78 -11.90
N PRO A 36 -16.37 -5.68 -10.72
CA PRO A 36 -15.83 -6.27 -9.49
C PRO A 36 -15.52 -7.76 -9.60
N ARG A 37 -16.35 -8.54 -10.33
CA ARG A 37 -16.08 -9.97 -10.58
C ARG A 37 -14.78 -10.18 -11.34
N GLU A 38 -14.55 -9.38 -12.37
CA GLU A 38 -13.33 -9.47 -13.18
C GLU A 38 -12.11 -9.07 -12.36
N ALA A 39 -12.20 -8.02 -11.53
CA ALA A 39 -11.14 -7.61 -10.61
C ALA A 39 -10.76 -8.73 -9.63
N TYR A 40 -11.74 -9.35 -8.98
CA TYR A 40 -11.49 -10.47 -8.07
C TYR A 40 -10.91 -11.69 -8.80
N THR A 41 -11.38 -11.96 -10.02
CA THR A 41 -10.85 -13.03 -10.87
C THR A 41 -9.42 -12.76 -11.27
N ARG A 42 -9.09 -11.53 -11.64
CA ARG A 42 -7.73 -11.08 -11.98
C ARG A 42 -6.77 -11.32 -10.83
N VAL A 43 -7.15 -10.88 -9.63
CA VAL A 43 -6.33 -11.09 -8.42
C VAL A 43 -6.14 -12.57 -8.13
N ALA A 44 -7.23 -13.34 -8.07
CA ALA A 44 -7.19 -14.78 -7.76
C ALA A 44 -6.31 -15.55 -8.74
N LYS A 45 -6.48 -15.35 -10.04
CA LYS A 45 -5.67 -15.99 -11.09
C LYS A 45 -4.19 -15.58 -11.00
N THR A 46 -3.91 -14.31 -10.75
CA THR A 46 -2.53 -13.82 -10.66
C THR A 46 -1.80 -14.40 -9.45
N VAL A 47 -2.46 -14.45 -8.29
CA VAL A 47 -1.88 -15.03 -7.07
C VAL A 47 -1.66 -16.53 -7.25
N ALA A 48 -2.65 -17.27 -7.74
CA ALA A 48 -2.53 -18.71 -7.99
C ALA A 48 -1.37 -19.05 -8.93
N ARG A 49 -1.22 -18.28 -10.02
CA ARG A 49 -0.11 -18.43 -10.96
C ARG A 49 1.25 -18.14 -10.31
N ARG A 50 1.36 -17.09 -9.49
CA ARG A 50 2.61 -16.75 -8.79
C ARG A 50 3.00 -17.77 -7.73
N LEU A 51 2.03 -18.46 -7.17
CA LEU A 51 2.26 -19.58 -6.25
C LEU A 51 2.53 -20.91 -6.94
N TYR A 52 2.57 -20.92 -8.27
CA TYR A 52 2.69 -22.16 -9.08
C TYR A 52 1.57 -23.18 -8.81
N LYS A 53 0.37 -22.69 -8.45
CA LYS A 53 -0.83 -23.48 -8.16
C LYS A 53 -2.04 -22.91 -8.89
N PRO A 54 -2.07 -22.94 -10.23
CA PRO A 54 -3.15 -22.35 -11.03
C PRO A 54 -4.53 -22.94 -10.69
N GLU A 55 -4.58 -24.19 -10.23
CA GLU A 55 -5.79 -24.88 -9.77
C GLU A 55 -6.45 -24.22 -8.56
N MET A 56 -5.71 -23.41 -7.78
CA MET A 56 -6.23 -22.69 -6.61
C MET A 56 -6.97 -21.40 -6.98
N ALA A 57 -6.97 -20.99 -8.24
CA ALA A 57 -7.57 -19.71 -8.63
C ALA A 57 -9.06 -19.63 -8.29
N ASP A 58 -9.82 -20.68 -8.54
CA ASP A 58 -11.24 -20.72 -8.23
C ASP A 58 -11.48 -20.71 -6.70
N THR A 59 -10.67 -21.39 -5.92
CA THR A 59 -10.73 -21.37 -4.46
C THR A 59 -10.49 -19.97 -3.93
N PHE A 60 -9.45 -19.27 -4.39
CA PHE A 60 -9.17 -17.89 -3.99
C PHE A 60 -10.31 -16.96 -4.39
N PHE A 61 -10.82 -17.08 -5.62
CA PHE A 61 -11.97 -16.31 -6.06
C PHE A 61 -13.19 -16.52 -5.16
N GLN A 62 -13.52 -17.78 -4.84
CA GLN A 62 -14.68 -18.10 -3.97
C GLN A 62 -14.53 -17.49 -2.58
N TYR A 63 -13.33 -17.49 -2.00
CA TYR A 63 -13.10 -16.88 -0.69
C TYR A 63 -13.33 -15.37 -0.70
N ILE A 64 -12.87 -14.69 -1.74
CA ILE A 64 -13.11 -13.26 -1.91
C ILE A 64 -14.60 -12.99 -2.20
N TRP A 65 -15.17 -13.75 -3.13
CA TRP A 65 -16.55 -13.57 -3.58
C TRP A 65 -17.59 -13.80 -2.47
N ASN A 66 -17.34 -14.72 -1.58
CA ASN A 66 -18.21 -14.99 -0.42
C ASN A 66 -17.93 -14.08 0.78
N GLY A 67 -16.96 -13.17 0.69
CA GLY A 67 -16.61 -12.26 1.78
C GLY A 67 -15.83 -12.91 2.92
N TRP A 68 -15.29 -14.12 2.72
CA TRP A 68 -14.47 -14.80 3.73
C TRP A 68 -13.03 -14.28 3.75
N LEU A 69 -12.57 -13.71 2.64
CA LEU A 69 -11.28 -13.06 2.50
C LEU A 69 -11.48 -11.62 2.02
N CYS A 70 -11.03 -10.66 2.81
CA CYS A 70 -10.99 -9.26 2.44
C CYS A 70 -9.58 -8.90 1.96
N LEU A 71 -9.49 -8.38 0.75
CA LEU A 71 -8.21 -7.94 0.16
C LEU A 71 -7.86 -6.54 0.65
N ALA A 72 -6.59 -6.33 0.98
CA ALA A 72 -6.08 -4.97 1.18
C ALA A 72 -6.18 -4.15 -0.12
N SER A 73 -6.40 -2.85 0.01
CA SER A 73 -6.59 -1.95 -1.13
C SER A 73 -5.54 -2.11 -2.25
N PRO A 74 -4.22 -2.11 -1.96
CA PRO A 74 -3.23 -2.25 -3.02
C PRO A 74 -3.20 -3.65 -3.65
N VAL A 75 -3.59 -4.69 -2.90
CA VAL A 75 -3.72 -6.04 -3.46
C VAL A 75 -4.83 -6.08 -4.49
N LEU A 76 -5.99 -5.51 -4.18
CA LEU A 76 -7.14 -5.51 -5.10
C LEU A 76 -6.88 -4.62 -6.33
N SER A 77 -6.34 -3.42 -6.13
CA SER A 77 -6.15 -2.45 -7.22
C SER A 77 -4.99 -2.80 -8.15
N ASN A 78 -3.89 -3.34 -7.61
CA ASN A 78 -2.63 -3.44 -8.34
C ASN A 78 -2.22 -4.87 -8.74
N THR A 79 -2.72 -5.91 -8.05
CA THR A 79 -2.33 -7.29 -8.39
C THR A 79 -2.79 -7.67 -9.80
N GLY A 80 -1.84 -8.09 -10.63
CA GLY A 80 -2.09 -8.45 -12.03
C GLY A 80 -2.26 -7.24 -12.96
N THR A 81 -1.77 -6.08 -12.55
CA THR A 81 -1.73 -4.85 -13.35
C THR A 81 -0.33 -4.23 -13.32
N ASP A 82 -0.11 -3.20 -14.14
CA ASP A 82 1.11 -2.38 -14.15
C ASP A 82 0.96 -1.08 -13.34
N ARG A 83 -0.10 -0.94 -12.54
CA ARG A 83 -0.42 0.29 -11.79
C ARG A 83 0.52 0.57 -10.63
N GLY A 84 1.13 -0.46 -10.04
CA GLY A 84 2.00 -0.32 -8.88
C GLY A 84 2.19 -1.64 -8.12
N LEU A 85 2.70 -1.53 -6.90
CA LEU A 85 2.95 -2.69 -6.04
C LEU A 85 1.67 -3.12 -5.30
N PRO A 86 1.52 -4.43 -4.99
CA PRO A 86 0.42 -4.93 -4.17
C PRO A 86 0.58 -4.64 -2.67
N ILE A 87 1.47 -3.71 -2.32
CA ILE A 87 1.76 -3.23 -0.97
C ILE A 87 1.84 -1.71 -0.98
N SER A 88 1.51 -1.07 0.15
CA SER A 88 1.52 0.38 0.28
C SER A 88 2.17 0.88 1.58
N CYS A 89 2.73 -0.03 2.40
CA CYS A 89 3.35 0.33 3.66
C CYS A 89 4.79 -0.18 3.68
N PHE A 90 5.73 0.74 3.92
CA PHE A 90 7.16 0.48 3.94
C PHE A 90 7.76 1.01 5.24
N GLY A 91 8.76 0.30 5.75
CA GLY A 91 9.60 0.77 6.85
C GLY A 91 11.04 0.86 6.38
N ILE A 92 11.70 1.97 6.69
CA ILE A 92 13.13 2.16 6.42
C ILE A 92 13.82 2.64 7.69
N ASP A 93 15.01 2.12 7.99
CA ASP A 93 15.86 2.62 9.07
C ASP A 93 16.96 3.51 8.48
N VAL A 94 17.28 4.57 9.23
CA VAL A 94 18.31 5.54 8.84
C VAL A 94 19.51 5.39 9.77
N ALA A 95 20.66 5.07 9.20
CA ALA A 95 21.91 5.02 9.93
C ALA A 95 22.50 6.43 10.17
N ASP A 96 23.37 6.54 11.17
CA ASP A 96 23.96 7.80 11.63
C ASP A 96 25.11 8.27 10.71
N SER A 97 24.79 8.49 9.43
CA SER A 97 25.70 9.09 8.46
C SER A 97 24.97 9.99 7.48
N ILE A 98 25.61 11.05 7.00
CA ILE A 98 25.02 11.97 6.03
C ILE A 98 24.71 11.27 4.69
N GLN A 99 25.51 10.28 4.33
CA GLN A 99 25.33 9.47 3.14
C GLN A 99 24.06 8.65 3.25
N ASP A 100 23.85 7.95 4.36
CA ASP A 100 22.66 7.13 4.55
C ASP A 100 21.41 7.98 4.68
N ILE A 101 21.45 9.09 5.42
CA ILE A 101 20.36 10.05 5.52
C ILE A 101 19.92 10.53 4.11
N GLY A 102 20.90 10.91 3.28
CA GLY A 102 20.62 11.34 1.89
C GLY A 102 20.02 10.23 1.02
N GLN A 103 20.59 9.03 1.11
CA GLN A 103 20.11 7.87 0.34
C GLN A 103 18.71 7.45 0.79
N LYS A 104 18.45 7.37 2.09
CA LYS A 104 17.13 7.01 2.63
C LYS A 104 16.06 8.05 2.32
N ASN A 105 16.42 9.32 2.28
CA ASN A 105 15.51 10.36 1.81
C ASN A 105 15.10 10.16 0.34
N LEU A 106 16.05 9.85 -0.54
CA LEU A 106 15.74 9.51 -1.94
C LEU A 106 14.86 8.24 -2.04
N GLU A 107 15.19 7.20 -1.30
CA GLU A 107 14.42 5.95 -1.25
C GLU A 107 12.97 6.20 -0.81
N MET A 108 12.76 7.01 0.24
CA MET A 108 11.44 7.42 0.70
C MET A 108 10.65 8.14 -0.39
N MET A 109 11.28 9.08 -1.11
CA MET A 109 10.63 9.82 -2.19
C MET A 109 10.21 8.89 -3.35
N LEU A 110 11.04 7.90 -3.69
CA LEU A 110 10.73 6.92 -4.73
C LEU A 110 9.58 6.00 -4.31
N LEU A 111 9.56 5.52 -3.08
CA LEU A 111 8.46 4.71 -2.54
C LEU A 111 7.15 5.50 -2.51
N ALA A 112 7.20 6.77 -2.06
CA ALA A 112 6.04 7.66 -2.04
C ALA A 112 5.51 7.94 -3.45
N LYS A 113 6.39 8.12 -4.45
CA LYS A 113 6.01 8.27 -5.86
C LYS A 113 5.17 7.09 -6.36
N HIS A 114 5.45 5.87 -5.88
CA HIS A 114 4.71 4.67 -6.24
C HIS A 114 3.46 4.41 -5.34
N GLY A 115 3.03 5.41 -4.56
CA GLY A 115 1.85 5.33 -3.71
C GLY A 115 2.09 4.65 -2.37
N GLY A 116 3.34 4.48 -1.94
CA GLY A 116 3.71 3.90 -0.66
C GLY A 116 3.68 4.91 0.49
N GLY A 117 3.10 4.53 1.63
CA GLY A 117 3.33 5.18 2.91
C GLY A 117 4.65 4.68 3.51
N VAL A 118 5.52 5.58 3.95
CA VAL A 118 6.85 5.22 4.47
C VAL A 118 6.99 5.66 5.92
N GLY A 119 7.20 4.69 6.83
CA GLY A 119 7.65 4.92 8.19
C GLY A 119 9.18 4.98 8.24
N ILE A 120 9.73 5.93 9.00
CA ILE A 120 11.17 6.13 9.11
C ILE A 120 11.60 5.85 10.55
N GLY A 121 12.50 4.87 10.72
CA GLY A 121 13.19 4.59 11.96
C GLY A 121 14.45 5.47 12.09
N ILE A 122 14.49 6.31 13.12
CA ILE A 122 15.61 7.22 13.40
C ILE A 122 16.37 6.87 14.68
N ASN A 123 16.11 5.70 15.24
CA ASN A 123 16.67 5.24 16.50
C ASN A 123 18.19 5.01 16.47
N GLN A 124 18.78 4.92 15.28
CA GLN A 124 20.23 4.77 15.10
C GLN A 124 20.97 6.12 15.02
N ILE A 125 20.24 7.23 14.81
CA ILE A 125 20.84 8.56 14.73
C ILE A 125 21.27 9.02 16.12
N ARG A 126 22.50 9.54 16.23
CA ARG A 126 23.06 10.04 17.49
C ARG A 126 22.19 11.16 18.09
N PRO A 127 22.11 11.28 19.43
CA PRO A 127 21.27 12.30 20.07
C PRO A 127 21.83 13.72 19.90
N ALA A 128 20.97 14.71 20.15
CA ALA A 128 21.40 16.11 20.24
C ALA A 128 22.51 16.27 21.30
N GLY A 129 23.52 17.06 21.00
CA GLY A 129 24.70 17.27 21.88
C GLY A 129 25.81 16.23 21.69
N ALA A 130 25.59 15.15 20.92
CA ALA A 130 26.67 14.22 20.59
C ALA A 130 27.75 14.91 19.73
N LYS A 131 29.01 14.50 19.90
CA LYS A 131 30.14 15.06 19.14
C LYS A 131 30.10 14.65 17.69
N ILE A 132 30.36 15.60 16.81
CA ILE A 132 30.58 15.39 15.39
C ILE A 132 32.08 15.44 15.11
N THR A 133 32.60 14.46 14.41
CA THR A 133 34.03 14.40 14.07
C THR A 133 34.46 15.64 13.28
N GLY A 134 35.26 16.49 13.86
CA GLY A 134 35.79 17.69 13.24
C GLY A 134 34.90 18.95 13.25
N ASN A 135 33.64 18.87 13.71
CA ASN A 135 32.65 19.96 13.51
C ASN A 135 31.80 20.31 14.76
N GLY A 136 32.28 20.06 15.97
CA GLY A 136 31.51 20.42 17.17
C GLY A 136 30.46 19.42 17.59
N THR A 137 29.23 19.87 17.89
CA THR A 137 28.14 19.02 18.41
C THR A 137 26.87 19.11 17.55
N VAL A 138 26.07 18.03 17.59
CA VAL A 138 24.81 17.93 16.88
C VAL A 138 23.78 18.94 17.42
N SER A 139 23.16 19.70 16.52
CA SER A 139 22.04 20.59 16.82
C SER A 139 20.85 20.27 15.90
N TYR A 140 19.78 19.71 16.45
CA TYR A 140 18.56 19.36 15.71
C TYR A 140 17.45 20.40 15.95
N THR A 141 17.73 21.69 15.81
CA THR A 141 16.76 22.74 16.03
C THR A 141 15.51 22.61 15.14
N HIS A 142 15.67 22.07 13.93
CA HIS A 142 14.60 21.86 12.98
C HIS A 142 13.75 20.59 13.26
N LEU A 143 14.27 19.58 13.96
CA LEU A 143 13.49 18.40 14.33
C LEU A 143 12.61 18.63 15.57
N ARG A 144 12.92 19.63 16.40
CA ARG A 144 12.09 20.03 17.56
C ARG A 144 10.74 20.62 17.16
N ALA A 145 10.58 21.08 15.94
CA ALA A 145 9.32 21.66 15.46
C ALA A 145 8.16 20.66 15.36
N HIS A 146 8.44 19.34 15.39
CA HIS A 146 7.45 18.27 15.32
C HIS A 146 7.25 17.49 16.62
N GLU A 147 7.98 17.85 17.69
CA GLU A 147 7.69 17.29 19.01
C GLU A 147 6.46 17.98 19.57
N THR A 148 5.32 17.30 19.53
CA THR A 148 4.15 17.66 20.31
C THR A 148 4.55 17.67 21.78
N ARG A 149 4.67 18.83 22.40
CA ARG A 149 4.77 18.97 23.85
C ARG A 149 3.55 18.34 24.49
N ILE A 150 3.73 17.18 25.08
CA ILE A 150 2.82 16.68 26.11
C ILE A 150 3.22 17.44 27.38
N HIS A 151 2.39 18.37 27.79
CA HIS A 151 2.43 19.02 29.09
C HIS A 151 1.54 18.24 30.04
#